data_ed574e17cfd464652f16e58c4a8bddaf
#
_entry.id   ed574e17cfd464652f16e58c4a8bddaf
#
_cell.length_a   1.000
_cell.length_b   1.000
_cell.length_c   1.000
_cell.angle_alpha   90.00
_cell.angle_beta   90.00
_cell.angle_gamma   90.00
#
_symmetry.space_group_name_H-M   'P 1'
#
loop_
_entity.id
_entity.type
_entity.pdbx_description
1 polymer ?
#
loop_
_entity_poly.entity_id
_entity_poly.type
_entity_poly.pdbx_seq_one_letter_code
_entity_poly.pdbx_strand_id
1 'polypeptide(L)'
;MVLDSDVVDLERLILHAPIPNPGKVLAIGLNYGDHIEESAMDRPKHQVWFNKQRNCINDPYADIALPSVSKLLDYEAELCVIIGKRCKHVPCERAAEVIAGFCCGNDVSVRDWQMRA
;
A
#
# COMPACT_ATOMS: atom_id res chain seq x y z
N MET A 1 8.53 -14.50 25.82
CA MET A 1 7.35 -14.97 26.57
C MET A 1 6.48 -13.74 26.79
N VAL A 2 5.39 -13.60 26.06
CA VAL A 2 4.40 -12.54 26.30
C VAL A 2 3.63 -12.93 27.55
N LEU A 3 3.56 -12.07 28.55
CA LEU A 3 2.79 -12.31 29.75
C LEU A 3 1.30 -12.16 29.42
N ASP A 4 0.43 -12.97 30.02
CA ASP A 4 -1.03 -12.92 29.82
C ASP A 4 -1.64 -11.53 30.07
N SER A 5 -0.97 -10.73 30.88
CA SER A 5 -1.33 -9.32 31.17
C SER A 5 -1.11 -8.36 29.98
N ASP A 6 -0.37 -8.80 28.95
CA ASP A 6 0.01 -7.97 27.79
C ASP A 6 -0.86 -8.25 26.56
N VAL A 7 -1.82 -9.18 26.68
CA VAL A 7 -2.78 -9.48 25.62
C VAL A 7 -3.92 -8.48 25.68
N VAL A 8 -4.10 -7.73 24.60
CA VAL A 8 -5.18 -6.77 24.45
C VAL A 8 -6.15 -7.29 23.39
N ASP A 9 -7.43 -7.26 23.70
CA ASP A 9 -8.49 -7.62 22.76
C ASP A 9 -8.59 -6.56 21.65
N LEU A 10 -8.45 -7.00 20.39
CA LEU A 10 -8.51 -6.13 19.23
C LEU A 10 -9.84 -5.39 19.07
N GLU A 11 -10.95 -6.00 19.51
CA GLU A 11 -12.27 -5.37 19.44
C GLU A 11 -12.39 -4.12 20.35
N ARG A 12 -11.48 -3.97 21.30
CA ARG A 12 -11.41 -2.85 22.24
C ARG A 12 -10.44 -1.76 21.79
N LEU A 13 -9.81 -1.91 20.63
CA LEU A 13 -8.81 -0.98 20.10
C LEU A 13 -9.35 -0.24 18.88
N ILE A 14 -8.96 1.01 18.78
CA ILE A 14 -9.05 1.77 17.53
C ILE A 14 -7.70 1.62 16.84
N LEU A 15 -7.68 0.90 15.72
CA LEU A 15 -6.47 0.71 14.93
C LEU A 15 -6.31 1.85 13.92
N HIS A 16 -5.15 2.46 13.94
CA HIS A 16 -4.75 3.44 12.94
C HIS A 16 -3.81 2.84 11.91
N ALA A 17 -3.64 3.51 10.79
CA ALA A 17 -2.62 3.16 9.81
C ALA A 17 -1.25 3.03 10.48
N PRO A 18 -0.43 2.00 10.17
CA PRO A 18 0.86 1.77 10.83
C PRO A 18 1.81 2.97 10.70
N ILE A 19 1.67 3.75 9.63
CA ILE A 19 2.37 5.03 9.43
C ILE A 19 1.33 6.08 9.05
N PRO A 20 0.76 6.80 10.02
CA PRO A 20 -0.34 7.75 9.75
C PRO A 20 0.10 9.02 9.00
N ASN A 21 1.39 9.33 8.99
CA ASN A 21 1.92 10.51 8.31
C ASN A 21 3.24 10.18 7.59
N PRO A 22 3.22 9.36 6.53
CA PRO A 22 4.41 8.99 5.80
C PRO A 22 4.99 10.20 5.04
N GLY A 23 6.31 10.25 4.88
CA GLY A 23 6.97 11.25 4.05
C GLY A 23 6.68 11.05 2.56
N LYS A 24 6.50 9.79 2.12
CA LYS A 24 6.19 9.38 0.75
C LYS A 24 5.37 8.10 0.80
N VAL A 25 4.50 7.94 -0.21
CA VAL A 25 3.84 6.68 -0.53
C VAL A 25 4.10 6.41 -2.00
N LEU A 26 4.88 5.38 -2.29
CA LEU A 26 5.26 4.99 -3.64
C LEU A 26 4.67 3.62 -3.93
N ALA A 27 4.21 3.42 -5.15
CA ALA A 27 3.65 2.16 -5.59
C ALA A 27 4.27 1.73 -6.93
N ILE A 28 4.13 0.44 -7.25
CA ILE A 28 4.65 -0.15 -8.47
C ILE A 28 3.48 -0.80 -9.20
N GLY A 29 3.11 -0.25 -10.34
CA GLY A 29 2.08 -0.82 -11.20
C GLY A 29 2.54 -2.09 -11.91
N LEU A 30 1.59 -2.97 -12.25
CA LEU A 30 1.83 -4.24 -12.95
C LEU A 30 2.90 -5.10 -12.27
N ASN A 31 2.86 -5.18 -10.94
CA ASN A 31 3.88 -5.85 -10.13
C ASN A 31 3.55 -7.30 -9.78
N TYR A 32 2.32 -7.76 -10.07
CA TYR A 32 1.85 -9.13 -9.83
C TYR A 32 1.63 -9.85 -11.17
N GLY A 33 2.19 -11.08 -11.31
CA GLY A 33 2.11 -11.86 -12.53
C GLY A 33 0.67 -12.13 -12.99
N ASP A 34 -0.17 -12.57 -12.07
CA ASP A 34 -1.57 -12.90 -12.34
C ASP A 34 -2.36 -11.66 -12.83
N HIS A 35 -2.09 -10.50 -12.24
CA HIS A 35 -2.71 -9.24 -12.67
C HIS A 35 -2.29 -8.82 -14.09
N ILE A 36 -1.04 -9.07 -14.48
CA ILE A 36 -0.56 -8.81 -15.85
C ILE A 36 -1.30 -9.70 -16.85
N GLU A 37 -1.46 -11.00 -16.53
CA GLU A 37 -2.17 -11.95 -17.36
C GLU A 37 -3.65 -11.58 -17.54
N GLU A 38 -4.34 -11.24 -16.46
CA GLU A 38 -5.75 -10.82 -16.46
C GLU A 38 -5.98 -9.52 -17.23
N SER A 39 -5.05 -8.56 -17.15
CA SER A 39 -5.14 -7.27 -17.83
C SER A 39 -4.82 -7.36 -19.33
N ALA A 40 -4.32 -8.48 -19.81
CA ALA A 40 -3.80 -8.68 -21.18
C ALA A 40 -2.74 -7.62 -21.57
N MET A 41 -2.02 -7.08 -20.60
CA MET A 41 -0.92 -6.13 -20.84
C MET A 41 0.41 -6.85 -20.96
N ASP A 42 1.33 -6.28 -21.71
CA ASP A 42 2.71 -6.77 -21.76
C ASP A 42 3.40 -6.57 -20.41
N ARG A 43 4.19 -7.55 -20.00
CA ARG A 43 5.00 -7.42 -18.78
C ARG A 43 6.01 -6.28 -18.95
N PRO A 44 6.01 -5.28 -18.05
CA PRO A 44 6.94 -4.18 -18.13
C PRO A 44 8.40 -4.64 -18.04
N LYS A 45 9.27 -4.08 -18.88
CA LYS A 45 10.72 -4.33 -18.82
C LYS A 45 11.40 -3.65 -17.62
N HIS A 46 10.78 -2.61 -17.10
CA HIS A 46 11.22 -1.84 -15.94
C HIS A 46 10.05 -1.62 -14.99
N GLN A 47 10.34 -1.39 -13.73
CA GLN A 47 9.34 -1.08 -12.71
C GLN A 47 8.56 0.20 -13.07
N VAL A 48 7.24 0.13 -13.00
CA VAL A 48 6.34 1.26 -13.27
C VAL A 48 6.01 1.94 -11.95
N TRP A 49 6.85 2.90 -11.58
CA TRP A 49 6.67 3.64 -10.32
C TRP A 49 5.63 4.74 -10.47
N PHE A 50 4.77 4.87 -9.45
CA PHE A 50 3.87 6.00 -9.30
C PHE A 50 3.77 6.44 -7.83
N ASN A 51 3.15 7.57 -7.58
CA ASN A 51 3.08 8.19 -6.27
C ASN A 51 1.62 8.29 -5.80
N LYS A 52 1.37 7.84 -4.59
CA LYS A 52 0.12 8.12 -3.87
C LYS A 52 0.33 9.34 -2.98
N GLN A 53 -0.64 10.22 -2.91
CA GLN A 53 -0.54 11.40 -2.05
C GLN A 53 -0.58 11.01 -0.57
N ARG A 54 0.14 11.74 0.28
CA ARG A 54 0.19 11.43 1.72
C ARG A 54 -1.17 11.43 2.41
N ASN A 55 -2.09 12.25 1.92
CA ASN A 55 -3.45 12.37 2.44
C ASN A 55 -4.41 11.27 1.96
N CYS A 56 -3.93 10.28 1.19
CA CYS A 56 -4.72 9.10 0.84
C CYS A 56 -4.64 7.98 1.90
N ILE A 57 -3.82 8.16 2.95
CA ILE A 57 -3.76 7.18 4.04
C ILE A 57 -5.07 7.17 4.80
N ASN A 58 -5.61 5.97 4.98
CA ASN A 58 -6.82 5.71 5.75
C ASN A 58 -6.55 4.63 6.80
N ASP A 59 -7.35 4.59 7.83
CA ASP A 59 -7.23 3.60 8.89
C ASP A 59 -7.82 2.24 8.47
N PRO A 60 -7.35 1.11 9.04
CA PRO A 60 -7.70 -0.24 8.57
C PRO A 60 -9.20 -0.56 8.52
N TYR A 61 -10.00 0.05 9.38
CA TYR A 61 -11.45 -0.21 9.47
C TYR A 61 -12.29 1.03 9.21
N ALA A 62 -11.66 2.09 8.68
CA ALA A 62 -12.39 3.29 8.33
C ALA A 62 -13.10 3.15 6.97
N ASP A 63 -14.20 3.85 6.83
CA ASP A 63 -14.98 3.85 5.59
C ASP A 63 -14.16 4.42 4.42
N ILE A 64 -14.35 3.83 3.24
CA ILE A 64 -13.81 4.33 1.98
C ILE A 64 -14.92 5.07 1.25
N ALA A 65 -14.79 6.39 1.14
CA ALA A 65 -15.80 7.20 0.49
C ALA A 65 -15.83 6.97 -1.02
N LEU A 66 -17.00 6.60 -1.55
CA LEU A 66 -17.22 6.55 -2.99
C LEU A 66 -17.29 8.00 -3.53
N PRO A 67 -16.40 8.41 -4.44
CA PRO A 67 -16.42 9.76 -4.99
C PRO A 67 -17.65 9.97 -5.87
N SER A 68 -18.33 11.13 -5.72
CA SER A 68 -19.54 11.46 -6.49
C SER A 68 -19.34 11.53 -8.01
N VAL A 69 -18.09 11.68 -8.44
CA VAL A 69 -17.69 11.84 -9.84
C VAL A 69 -17.45 10.51 -10.57
N SER A 70 -17.50 9.38 -9.87
CA SER A 70 -17.29 8.06 -10.46
C SER A 70 -18.12 7.00 -9.74
N LYS A 71 -18.37 5.91 -10.46
CA LYS A 71 -18.97 4.66 -9.93
C LYS A 71 -18.00 3.48 -10.06
N LEU A 72 -16.78 3.72 -10.51
CA LEU A 72 -15.77 2.71 -10.77
C LEU A 72 -14.63 2.77 -9.74
N LEU A 73 -15.02 2.83 -8.45
CA LEU A 73 -14.09 2.65 -7.34
C LEU A 73 -13.79 1.16 -7.22
N ASP A 74 -12.51 0.85 -7.17
CA ASP A 74 -12.01 -0.52 -7.13
C ASP A 74 -10.96 -0.67 -6.04
N TYR A 75 -10.80 -1.89 -5.53
CA TYR A 75 -9.82 -2.23 -4.50
C TYR A 75 -8.63 -3.00 -5.11
N GLU A 76 -7.47 -2.85 -4.52
CA GLU A 76 -6.27 -3.61 -4.87
C GLU A 76 -5.56 -4.07 -3.60
N ALA A 77 -5.57 -5.40 -3.37
CA ALA A 77 -4.84 -5.98 -2.25
C ALA A 77 -3.34 -5.95 -2.52
N GLU A 78 -2.58 -5.26 -1.67
CA GLU A 78 -1.17 -4.97 -1.88
C GLU A 78 -0.29 -5.39 -0.71
N LEU A 79 0.95 -5.80 -1.01
CA LEU A 79 2.00 -5.91 -0.02
C LEU A 79 2.68 -4.55 0.19
N CYS A 80 2.48 -3.95 1.33
CA CYS A 80 3.15 -2.72 1.71
C CYS A 80 4.48 -3.00 2.42
N VAL A 81 5.54 -2.33 1.97
CA VAL A 81 6.87 -2.36 2.59
C VAL A 81 7.12 -1.04 3.29
N ILE A 82 7.34 -1.08 4.60
CA ILE A 82 7.60 0.11 5.41
C ILE A 82 9.09 0.33 5.52
N ILE A 83 9.58 1.46 4.99
CA ILE A 83 10.98 1.87 5.12
C ILE A 83 11.18 2.59 6.44
N GLY A 84 12.00 2.00 7.32
CA GLY A 84 12.23 2.48 8.69
C GLY A 84 13.47 3.34 8.88
N LYS A 85 14.33 3.43 7.87
CA LYS A 85 15.57 4.22 7.95
C LYS A 85 15.71 5.17 6.78
N ARG A 86 16.20 6.36 7.02
CA ARG A 86 16.59 7.27 5.94
C ARG A 86 17.73 6.66 5.14
N CYS A 87 17.52 6.41 3.86
CA CYS A 87 18.46 5.71 3.01
C CYS A 87 18.47 6.25 1.58
N LYS A 88 19.55 5.96 0.84
CA LYS A 88 19.72 6.25 -0.57
C LYS A 88 20.75 5.30 -1.17
N HIS A 89 20.50 4.81 -2.39
CA HIS A 89 21.41 3.89 -3.11
C HIS A 89 21.77 2.63 -2.29
N VAL A 90 20.77 2.05 -1.62
CA VAL A 90 20.96 0.81 -0.86
C VAL A 90 21.09 -0.35 -1.84
N PRO A 91 22.19 -1.13 -1.79
CA PRO A 91 22.33 -2.32 -2.61
C PRO A 91 21.24 -3.35 -2.30
N CYS A 92 20.83 -4.15 -3.29
CA CYS A 92 19.74 -5.10 -3.18
C CYS A 92 19.93 -6.09 -2.02
N GLU A 93 21.17 -6.59 -1.85
CA GLU A 93 21.56 -7.53 -0.79
C GLU A 93 21.46 -6.92 0.62
N ARG A 94 21.38 -5.61 0.72
CA ARG A 94 21.24 -4.87 1.99
C ARG A 94 19.86 -4.23 2.17
N ALA A 95 18.93 -4.45 1.25
CA ALA A 95 17.60 -3.84 1.29
C ALA A 95 16.86 -4.13 2.60
N ALA A 96 16.98 -5.35 3.14
CA ALA A 96 16.37 -5.75 4.41
C ALA A 96 16.80 -4.90 5.62
N GLU A 97 17.99 -4.29 5.59
CA GLU A 97 18.51 -3.48 6.70
C GLU A 97 17.75 -2.16 6.91
N VAL A 98 17.02 -1.70 5.90
CA VAL A 98 16.28 -0.43 5.92
C VAL A 98 14.77 -0.62 6.05
N ILE A 99 14.27 -1.86 5.95
CA ILE A 99 12.87 -2.21 6.10
C ILE A 99 12.53 -2.28 7.59
N ALA A 100 11.47 -1.60 8.01
CA ALA A 100 10.92 -1.69 9.36
C ALA A 100 9.93 -2.83 9.51
N GLY A 101 9.20 -3.17 8.44
CA GLY A 101 8.21 -4.24 8.43
C GLY A 101 7.36 -4.23 7.18
N PHE A 102 6.33 -5.08 7.22
CA PHE A 102 5.39 -5.29 6.12
C PHE A 102 3.96 -5.23 6.66
N CYS A 103 3.03 -4.81 5.84
CA CYS A 103 1.61 -4.94 6.12
C CYS A 103 0.82 -5.16 4.82
N CYS A 104 -0.43 -5.59 4.95
CA CYS A 104 -1.37 -5.54 3.84
C CYS A 104 -1.80 -4.09 3.62
N GLY A 105 -2.03 -3.72 2.37
CA GLY A 105 -2.59 -2.45 1.95
C GLY A 105 -3.76 -2.65 1.01
N ASN A 106 -4.49 -1.57 0.80
CA ASN A 106 -5.54 -1.50 -0.21
C ASN A 106 -5.28 -0.26 -1.07
N ASP A 107 -4.77 -0.46 -2.29
CA ASP A 107 -4.55 0.63 -3.24
C ASP A 107 -5.84 0.95 -3.99
N VAL A 108 -6.74 1.66 -3.30
CA VAL A 108 -8.04 2.02 -3.85
C VAL A 108 -7.89 2.95 -5.05
N SER A 109 -8.49 2.56 -6.16
CA SER A 109 -8.36 3.24 -7.46
C SER A 109 -9.71 3.57 -8.08
N VAL A 110 -9.80 4.72 -8.71
CA VAL A 110 -10.96 5.14 -9.51
C VAL A 110 -10.65 4.84 -10.98
N ARG A 111 -11.12 3.71 -11.49
CA ARG A 111 -10.67 3.13 -12.77
C ARG A 111 -10.92 4.00 -13.98
N ASP A 112 -12.08 4.62 -14.08
CA ASP A 112 -12.40 5.50 -15.20
C ASP A 112 -11.57 6.79 -15.23
N TRP A 113 -11.03 7.20 -14.08
CA TRP A 113 -10.09 8.32 -14.00
C TRP A 113 -8.64 7.87 -14.29
N GLN A 114 -8.24 6.73 -13.75
CA GLN A 114 -6.92 6.16 -14.03
C GLN A 114 -6.68 5.96 -15.53
N MET A 115 -7.71 5.53 -16.27
CA MET A 115 -7.63 5.24 -17.71
C MET A 115 -7.74 6.47 -18.61
N ARG A 116 -7.94 7.65 -18.04
CA ARG A 116 -7.98 8.93 -18.80
C ARG A 116 -6.60 9.59 -18.94
N ALA A 117 -5.61 9.13 -18.21
CA ALA A 117 -4.27 9.71 -18.16
C ALA A 117 -3.37 9.23 -19.32
#